data_d470d3caf9391df6c2eeb77714486b20
#
_entry.id   d470d3caf9391df6c2eeb77714486b20
#
_cell.length_a   1.000
_cell.length_b   1.000
_cell.length_c   1.000
_cell.angle_alpha   90.00
_cell.angle_beta   90.00
_cell.angle_gamma   90.00
#
_symmetry.space_group_name_H-M   'P 1'
#
loop_
_entity.id
_entity.type
_entity.pdbx_description
1 polymer ?
#
loop_
_entity_poly.entity_id
_entity_poly.type
_entity_poly.pdbx_seq_one_letter_code
_entity_poly.pdbx_strand_id
1 'polypeptide(L)'
;MRTPRNVTGQELLKLLRKNFGYEQSRQVGSHIRTTTQENGEHHVSVPNHNPIKVGTLNGIISDVAEHFQISKEEVFTVLFE
;
A
#
# COMPACT_ATOMS: atom_id res chain seq x y z
N MET A 1 1.50 16.36 7.33
CA MET A 1 1.66 14.92 7.11
C MET A 1 3.04 14.62 6.57
N ARG A 2 3.72 13.68 7.17
CA ARG A 2 5.09 13.33 6.76
C ARG A 2 5.15 11.89 6.25
N THR A 3 5.68 11.70 5.04
CA THR A 3 5.81 10.38 4.47
C THR A 3 6.97 9.64 5.15
N PRO A 4 6.73 8.43 5.69
CA PRO A 4 7.81 7.65 6.28
C PRO A 4 8.88 7.31 5.25
N ARG A 5 10.15 7.27 5.68
CA ARG A 5 11.27 7.04 4.78
C ARG A 5 11.89 5.65 4.89
N ASN A 6 11.49 4.88 5.89
CA ASN A 6 12.10 3.57 6.14
C ASN A 6 11.10 2.43 6.04
N VAL A 7 10.05 2.60 5.23
CA VAL A 7 9.04 1.57 5.06
C VAL A 7 9.53 0.56 4.03
N THR A 8 9.57 -0.71 4.43
CA THR A 8 9.93 -1.78 3.50
C THR A 8 8.70 -2.28 2.77
N GLY A 9 8.91 -2.96 1.62
CA GLY A 9 7.81 -3.57 0.89
C GLY A 9 7.05 -4.55 1.76
N GLN A 10 7.76 -5.36 2.55
CA GLN A 10 7.11 -6.35 3.41
C GLN A 10 6.27 -5.70 4.50
N GLU A 11 6.75 -4.61 5.08
CA GLU A 11 5.98 -3.87 6.07
C GLU A 11 4.70 -3.30 5.47
N LEU A 12 4.82 -2.71 4.29
CA LEU A 12 3.66 -2.11 3.62
C LEU A 12 2.63 -3.17 3.26
N LEU A 13 3.07 -4.33 2.76
CA LEU A 13 2.18 -5.44 2.44
C LEU A 13 1.39 -5.87 3.67
N LYS A 14 2.08 -5.98 4.81
CA LYS A 14 1.44 -6.39 6.06
C LYS A 14 0.39 -5.38 6.51
N LEU A 15 0.73 -4.10 6.43
CA LEU A 15 -0.18 -3.03 6.84
C LEU A 15 -1.38 -2.93 5.91
N LEU A 16 -1.18 -3.06 4.62
CA LEU A 16 -2.27 -3.04 3.65
C LEU A 16 -3.22 -4.22 3.85
N ARG A 17 -2.68 -5.40 4.14
CA ARG A 17 -3.50 -6.57 4.39
C ARG A 17 -4.33 -6.39 5.65
N LYS A 18 -3.69 -5.93 6.72
CA LYS A 18 -4.35 -5.78 8.01
C LYS A 18 -5.46 -4.72 7.99
N ASN A 19 -5.21 -3.61 7.30
CA ASN A 19 -6.10 -2.45 7.41
C ASN A 19 -7.06 -2.30 6.24
N PHE A 20 -6.71 -2.80 5.06
CA PHE A 20 -7.52 -2.61 3.85
C PHE A 20 -7.82 -3.90 3.11
N GLY A 21 -7.40 -5.04 3.65
CA GLY A 21 -7.73 -6.33 3.08
C GLY A 21 -6.99 -6.71 1.81
N TYR A 22 -5.83 -6.09 1.54
CA TYR A 22 -5.04 -6.44 0.37
C TYR A 22 -4.27 -7.74 0.61
N GLU A 23 -4.64 -8.79 -0.11
CA GLU A 23 -3.97 -10.09 -0.01
C GLU A 23 -2.98 -10.23 -1.15
N GLN A 24 -1.81 -10.76 -0.86
CA GLN A 24 -0.79 -11.01 -1.87
C GLN A 24 -1.31 -12.08 -2.84
N SER A 25 -1.34 -11.76 -4.14
CA SER A 25 -1.84 -12.69 -5.15
C SER A 25 -0.71 -13.32 -5.96
N ARG A 26 0.33 -12.56 -6.31
CA ARG A 26 1.47 -13.09 -7.07
C ARG A 26 2.63 -12.13 -7.00
N GLN A 27 3.81 -12.64 -7.35
CA GLN A 27 5.02 -11.84 -7.43
C GLN A 27 5.65 -12.01 -8.79
N VAL A 28 6.00 -10.88 -9.44
CA VAL A 28 6.71 -10.87 -10.70
C VAL A 28 7.97 -10.04 -10.49
N GLY A 29 9.13 -10.70 -10.48
CA GLY A 29 10.38 -10.03 -10.17
C GLY A 29 10.33 -9.47 -8.75
N SER A 30 10.62 -8.19 -8.60
CA SER A 30 10.59 -7.51 -7.30
C SER A 30 9.23 -6.87 -7.00
N HIS A 31 8.24 -7.07 -7.88
CA HIS A 31 6.91 -6.47 -7.68
C HIS A 31 5.93 -7.51 -7.16
N ILE A 32 5.32 -7.20 -6.03
CA ILE A 32 4.35 -8.10 -5.39
C ILE A 32 2.97 -7.52 -5.62
N ARG A 33 2.14 -8.28 -6.33
CA ARG A 33 0.78 -7.84 -6.62
C ARG A 33 -0.14 -8.23 -5.48
N THR A 34 -0.95 -7.27 -5.04
CA THR A 34 -1.93 -7.49 -3.97
C THR A 34 -3.32 -7.11 -4.49
N THR A 35 -4.32 -7.72 -3.88
CA THR A 35 -5.71 -7.49 -4.30
C THR A 35 -6.61 -7.42 -3.07
N THR A 36 -7.50 -6.44 -3.04
CA THR A 36 -8.56 -6.37 -2.04
C THR A 36 -9.90 -6.53 -2.72
N GLN A 37 -10.87 -7.07 -1.97
CA GLN A 37 -12.26 -7.11 -2.41
C GLN A 37 -13.09 -6.04 -1.67
N GLU A 38 -12.47 -5.36 -0.71
CA GLU A 38 -13.16 -4.33 0.05
C GLU A 38 -13.44 -3.13 -0.83
N ASN A 39 -14.67 -2.66 -0.80
CA ASN A 39 -15.15 -1.57 -1.64
C ASN A 39 -14.97 -1.85 -3.13
N GLY A 40 -15.06 -3.13 -3.53
CA GLY A 40 -14.83 -3.56 -4.90
C GLY A 40 -13.42 -4.06 -5.11
N GLU A 41 -13.22 -4.81 -6.16
CA GLU A 41 -11.91 -5.39 -6.46
C GLU A 41 -10.91 -4.31 -6.86
N HIS A 42 -9.73 -4.33 -6.25
CA HIS A 42 -8.67 -3.38 -6.55
C HIS A 42 -7.31 -4.02 -6.38
N HIS A 43 -6.42 -3.71 -7.29
CA HIS A 43 -5.06 -4.27 -7.32
C HIS A 43 -4.03 -3.18 -7.09
N VAL A 44 -3.02 -3.51 -6.29
CA VAL A 44 -1.88 -2.62 -6.05
C VAL A 44 -0.61 -3.46 -6.14
N SER A 45 0.39 -2.95 -6.85
CA SER A 45 1.72 -3.58 -6.90
C SER A 45 2.63 -2.88 -5.91
N VAL A 46 3.26 -3.66 -5.04
CA VAL A 46 4.19 -3.15 -4.03
C VAL A 46 5.58 -3.67 -4.37
N PRO A 47 6.57 -2.78 -4.59
CA PRO A 47 7.93 -3.24 -4.83
C PRO A 47 8.51 -3.82 -3.54
N ASN A 48 9.16 -4.97 -3.65
CA ASN A 48 9.78 -5.61 -2.48
C ASN A 48 11.16 -5.02 -2.25
N HIS A 49 11.20 -3.75 -1.90
CA HIS A 49 12.43 -3.00 -1.67
C HIS A 49 12.56 -2.63 -0.19
N ASN A 50 13.78 -2.40 0.23
CA ASN A 50 14.11 -2.01 1.61
C ASN A 50 15.06 -0.81 1.57
N PRO A 51 14.56 0.42 1.70
CA PRO A 51 13.16 0.82 1.82
C PRO A 51 12.50 1.06 0.47
N ILE A 52 11.19 1.24 0.48
CA ILE A 52 10.45 1.69 -0.71
C ILE A 52 10.76 3.18 -0.91
N LYS A 53 10.94 3.59 -2.16
CA LYS A 53 11.16 5.01 -2.47
C LYS A 53 9.92 5.81 -2.06
N VAL A 54 10.15 6.99 -1.50
CA VAL A 54 9.08 7.86 -1.00
C VAL A 54 8.04 8.17 -2.09
N GLY A 55 8.49 8.46 -3.31
CA GLY A 55 7.58 8.74 -4.41
C GLY A 55 6.69 7.55 -4.74
N THR A 56 7.27 6.34 -4.73
CA THR A 56 6.52 5.11 -4.99
C THR A 56 5.50 4.87 -3.88
N LEU A 57 5.92 5.07 -2.63
CA LEU A 57 5.01 4.90 -1.49
C LEU A 57 3.83 5.87 -1.59
N ASN A 58 4.10 7.13 -1.92
CA ASN A 58 3.04 8.12 -2.09
C ASN A 58 2.07 7.74 -3.19
N GLY A 59 2.57 7.17 -4.28
CA GLY A 59 1.73 6.70 -5.38
C GLY A 59 0.80 5.58 -4.95
N ILE A 60 1.31 4.63 -4.19
CA ILE A 60 0.51 3.52 -3.66
C ILE A 60 -0.57 4.04 -2.73
N ILE A 61 -0.22 4.97 -1.86
CA ILE A 61 -1.17 5.56 -0.92
C ILE A 61 -2.27 6.32 -1.66
N SER A 62 -1.91 7.04 -2.72
CA SER A 62 -2.90 7.72 -3.57
C SER A 62 -3.88 6.75 -4.19
N ASP A 63 -3.38 5.62 -4.70
CA ASP A 63 -4.24 4.60 -5.31
C ASP A 63 -5.22 4.02 -4.31
N VAL A 64 -4.74 3.72 -3.10
CA VAL A 64 -5.58 3.18 -2.04
C VAL A 64 -6.64 4.20 -1.63
N ALA A 65 -6.22 5.45 -1.44
CA ALA A 65 -7.14 6.53 -1.06
C ALA A 65 -8.25 6.70 -2.10
N GLU A 66 -7.88 6.68 -3.37
CA GLU A 66 -8.86 6.83 -4.45
C GLU A 66 -9.85 5.68 -4.46
N HIS A 67 -9.35 4.45 -4.30
CA HIS A 67 -10.23 3.27 -4.30
C HIS A 67 -11.23 3.30 -3.15
N PHE A 68 -10.79 3.68 -1.97
CA PHE A 68 -11.66 3.71 -0.79
C PHE A 68 -12.39 5.04 -0.62
N GLN A 69 -12.15 6.01 -1.51
CA GLN A 69 -12.79 7.32 -1.49
C GLN A 69 -12.57 8.05 -0.16
N ILE A 70 -11.33 7.99 0.32
CA ILE A 70 -10.89 8.68 1.51
C ILE A 70 -9.66 9.50 1.16
N SER A 71 -9.24 10.38 2.06
CA SER A 71 -8.08 11.22 1.80
C SER A 71 -6.78 10.43 1.96
N LYS A 72 -5.73 10.91 1.33
CA LYS A 72 -4.40 10.33 1.52
C LYS A 72 -4.00 10.40 2.99
N GLU A 73 -4.36 11.49 3.65
CA GLU A 73 -4.06 11.68 5.05
C GLU A 73 -4.71 10.59 5.92
N GLU A 74 -5.95 10.23 5.59
CA GLU A 74 -6.63 9.16 6.30
C GLU A 74 -5.91 7.83 6.11
N VAL A 75 -5.46 7.55 4.88
CA VAL A 75 -4.70 6.33 4.61
C VAL A 75 -3.41 6.32 5.43
N PHE A 76 -2.70 7.44 5.46
CA PHE A 76 -1.48 7.54 6.27
C PHE A 76 -1.75 7.26 7.73
N THR A 77 -2.81 7.86 8.26
CA THR A 77 -3.18 7.67 9.67
C THR A 77 -3.47 6.20 9.97
N VAL A 78 -4.25 5.56 9.10
CA VAL A 78 -4.60 4.15 9.28
C VAL A 78 -3.37 3.25 9.22
N LEU A 79 -2.47 3.50 8.26
CA LEU A 79 -1.31 2.62 8.08
C LEU A 79 -0.19 2.88 9.08
N PHE A 80 0.08 4.14 9.42
CA PHE A 80 1.31 4.48 10.15
C PHE A 80 1.08 5.16 11.50
N GLU A 81 -0.13 5.40 11.88
CA GLU A 81 -0.47 5.97 13.17
C GLU A 81 -1.53 5.14 13.88
#